data_95fe52b4df975a05883b3dd457c18b97
#
_entry.id   95fe52b4df975a05883b3dd457c18b97
#
_cell.length_a   1.000
_cell.length_b   1.000
_cell.length_c   1.000
_cell.angle_alpha   90.00
_cell.angle_beta   90.00
_cell.angle_gamma   90.00
#
_symmetry.space_group_name_H-M   'P 1'
#
loop_
_entity.id
_entity.type
_entity.pdbx_description
1 polymer ?
#
loop_
_entity_poly.entity_id
_entity_poly.type
_entity_poly.pdbx_seq_one_letter_code
_entity_poly.pdbx_strand_id
1 'polypeptide(L)'
;MLAIGEFMVKTLPLMEALKSLNLPGLERNLFSSPDWLTVLYKTYNCHLFVKYIEREGRIASYLIYCVVKNFLEWKICICSYCDYFDCYIERPDDWKLFFDALRKEYPQYRIAVRNLRDESARAFPEFKVLSQERFHFLDVRDPLEVVWKRTHDSFKSAVKQSQKIGVKVRKCEKKELRDFFQLHLDLRKNKYRLFPQPYRFFDYIWQQYMEKDRGGLLGAYDPDGRFIGGNIYLICGDTLYYKFNTSQLGSLKYRPNNLLFWEGIKFAKERNLNYLDLGSSGWNQEGLILFKNHTGAKSLDITHLGFTPPGYKFSQKRILKFMTRFFTTRWMPDFMLEWGSSIIYPYLA
;
A
#
# COMPACT_ATOMS: atom_id res chain seq x y z
N MET A 1 1.73 -18.04 -42.87
CA MET A 1 1.78 -16.59 -42.73
C MET A 1 0.43 -16.18 -42.14
N LEU A 2 0.28 -16.28 -40.81
CA LEU A 2 -0.91 -15.83 -40.10
C LEU A 2 -0.79 -14.32 -39.93
N ALA A 3 -1.75 -13.58 -40.45
CA ALA A 3 -1.84 -12.13 -40.31
C ALA A 3 -1.77 -11.78 -38.82
N ILE A 4 -0.74 -11.03 -38.44
CA ILE A 4 -0.65 -10.38 -37.14
C ILE A 4 -1.71 -9.27 -37.20
N GLY A 5 -2.95 -9.59 -36.75
CA GLY A 5 -3.94 -8.57 -36.50
C GLY A 5 -3.32 -7.57 -35.52
N GLU A 6 -3.23 -6.29 -35.91
CA GLU A 6 -2.78 -5.21 -35.05
C GLU A 6 -3.67 -5.18 -33.81
N PHE A 7 -3.23 -5.78 -32.71
CA PHE A 7 -3.91 -5.65 -31.43
C PHE A 7 -3.74 -4.21 -30.96
N MET A 8 -4.81 -3.43 -31.08
CA MET A 8 -4.79 -2.03 -30.70
C MET A 8 -4.84 -1.92 -29.17
N VAL A 9 -3.83 -1.31 -28.59
CA VAL A 9 -3.79 -0.93 -27.18
C VAL A 9 -4.72 0.26 -26.98
N LYS A 10 -5.75 0.08 -26.16
CA LYS A 10 -6.75 1.13 -25.83
C LYS A 10 -6.47 1.72 -24.45
N THR A 11 -6.96 2.94 -24.22
CA THR A 11 -6.81 3.65 -22.95
C THR A 11 -8.11 4.30 -22.54
N LEU A 12 -8.48 4.17 -21.27
CA LEU A 12 -9.62 4.86 -20.66
C LEU A 12 -9.20 5.48 -19.31
N PRO A 13 -9.81 6.61 -18.90
CA PRO A 13 -9.76 7.05 -17.53
C PRO A 13 -10.26 5.95 -16.58
N LEU A 14 -9.62 5.80 -15.41
CA LEU A 14 -9.92 4.70 -14.49
C LEU A 14 -11.40 4.59 -14.14
N MET A 15 -12.04 5.71 -13.77
CA MET A 15 -13.43 5.71 -13.32
C MET A 15 -14.42 5.35 -14.43
N GLU A 16 -14.07 5.60 -15.68
CA GLU A 16 -14.81 5.17 -16.86
C GLU A 16 -14.59 3.68 -17.12
N ALA A 17 -13.34 3.24 -17.06
CA ALA A 17 -12.99 1.83 -17.25
C ALA A 17 -13.67 0.93 -16.19
N LEU A 18 -13.73 1.35 -14.93
CA LEU A 18 -14.42 0.60 -13.86
C LEU A 18 -15.94 0.48 -14.07
N LYS A 19 -16.55 1.36 -14.87
CA LYS A 19 -17.99 1.33 -15.18
C LYS A 19 -18.30 0.56 -16.46
N SER A 20 -17.41 0.62 -17.45
CA SER A 20 -17.68 0.17 -18.83
C SER A 20 -16.97 -1.12 -19.20
N LEU A 21 -15.90 -1.50 -18.48
CA LEU A 21 -15.11 -2.68 -18.78
C LEU A 21 -15.29 -3.77 -17.73
N ASN A 22 -15.38 -5.02 -18.19
CA ASN A 22 -15.23 -6.17 -17.31
C ASN A 22 -13.74 -6.51 -17.18
N LEU A 23 -13.06 -5.91 -16.21
CA LEU A 23 -11.64 -6.12 -15.95
C LEU A 23 -11.43 -7.36 -15.08
N PRO A 24 -10.85 -8.44 -15.61
CA PRO A 24 -10.69 -9.67 -14.87
C PRO A 24 -9.71 -9.53 -13.70
N GLY A 25 -10.05 -10.08 -12.55
CA GLY A 25 -9.14 -10.16 -11.39
C GLY A 25 -8.84 -8.84 -10.70
N LEU A 26 -9.68 -7.79 -10.83
CA LEU A 26 -9.51 -6.53 -10.12
C LEU A 26 -9.41 -6.71 -8.60
N GLU A 27 -10.15 -7.66 -8.01
CA GLU A 27 -10.13 -7.93 -6.58
C GLU A 27 -9.10 -8.99 -6.16
N ARG A 28 -8.11 -9.31 -7.01
CA ARG A 28 -7.02 -10.24 -6.65
C ARG A 28 -6.15 -9.71 -5.51
N ASN A 29 -6.00 -8.39 -5.43
CA ASN A 29 -5.31 -7.73 -4.33
C ASN A 29 -5.95 -6.38 -4.02
N LEU A 30 -5.61 -5.86 -2.83
CA LEU A 30 -6.12 -4.57 -2.37
C LEU A 30 -5.86 -3.44 -3.37
N PHE A 31 -4.66 -3.38 -3.96
CA PHE A 31 -4.19 -2.23 -4.73
C PHE A 31 -4.85 -2.10 -6.10
N SER A 32 -5.41 -3.20 -6.63
CA SER A 32 -6.22 -3.18 -7.84
C SER A 32 -7.72 -3.08 -7.56
N SER A 33 -8.16 -3.23 -6.32
CA SER A 33 -9.57 -3.24 -5.98
C SER A 33 -10.26 -1.91 -6.27
N PRO A 34 -11.51 -1.91 -6.78
CA PRO A 34 -12.26 -0.69 -7.05
C PRO A 34 -12.39 0.23 -5.84
N ASP A 35 -12.54 -0.32 -4.63
CA ASP A 35 -12.65 0.45 -3.39
C ASP A 35 -11.36 1.21 -3.09
N TRP A 36 -10.19 0.56 -3.21
CA TRP A 36 -8.89 1.21 -3.00
C TRP A 36 -8.62 2.29 -4.04
N LEU A 37 -8.86 1.98 -5.31
CA LEU A 37 -8.69 2.93 -6.42
C LEU A 37 -9.63 4.15 -6.26
N THR A 38 -10.84 3.94 -5.74
CA THR A 38 -11.79 5.02 -5.41
C THR A 38 -11.27 5.89 -4.27
N VAL A 39 -10.69 5.31 -3.21
CA VAL A 39 -10.04 6.06 -2.12
C VAL A 39 -8.92 6.95 -2.68
N LEU A 40 -8.06 6.42 -3.53
CA LEU A 40 -6.96 7.18 -4.14
C LEU A 40 -7.48 8.32 -5.02
N TYR A 41 -8.45 8.03 -5.88
CA TYR A 41 -9.06 9.02 -6.77
C TYR A 41 -9.70 10.16 -5.97
N LYS A 42 -10.55 9.85 -4.98
CA LYS A 42 -11.22 10.85 -4.14
C LYS A 42 -10.25 11.67 -3.28
N THR A 43 -9.17 11.02 -2.81
CA THR A 43 -8.20 11.70 -1.93
C THR A 43 -7.27 12.62 -2.69
N TYR A 44 -6.69 12.13 -3.79
CA TYR A 44 -5.55 12.78 -4.43
C TYR A 44 -5.88 13.37 -5.80
N ASN A 45 -7.08 13.13 -6.32
CA ASN A 45 -7.47 13.50 -7.68
C ASN A 45 -6.42 13.05 -8.72
N CYS A 46 -5.90 11.83 -8.53
CA CYS A 46 -4.84 11.28 -9.38
C CYS A 46 -5.36 11.06 -10.80
N HIS A 47 -4.51 11.37 -11.78
CA HIS A 47 -4.75 11.01 -13.18
C HIS A 47 -4.45 9.51 -13.38
N LEU A 48 -5.44 8.68 -13.02
CA LEU A 48 -5.38 7.23 -13.13
C LEU A 48 -6.06 6.78 -14.42
N PHE A 49 -5.39 5.88 -15.14
CA PHE A 49 -5.84 5.32 -16.41
C PHE A 49 -5.73 3.80 -16.41
N VAL A 50 -6.55 3.17 -17.23
CA VAL A 50 -6.45 1.75 -17.60
C VAL A 50 -6.00 1.68 -19.05
N LYS A 51 -4.91 0.99 -19.31
CA LYS A 51 -4.45 0.63 -20.65
C LYS A 51 -4.71 -0.85 -20.84
N TYR A 52 -5.38 -1.25 -21.96
CA TYR A 52 -5.85 -2.62 -22.11
C TYR A 52 -5.79 -3.11 -23.56
N ILE A 53 -5.78 -4.42 -23.70
CA ILE A 53 -5.81 -5.16 -24.96
C ILE A 53 -7.03 -6.07 -24.93
N GLU A 54 -7.82 -6.00 -26.00
CA GLU A 54 -8.94 -6.90 -26.23
C GLU A 54 -8.54 -8.00 -27.20
N ARG A 55 -8.99 -9.23 -26.91
CA ARG A 55 -8.92 -10.38 -27.80
C ARG A 55 -10.22 -11.15 -27.70
N GLU A 56 -10.77 -11.54 -28.84
CA GLU A 56 -12.00 -12.35 -28.90
C GLU A 56 -13.16 -11.75 -28.07
N GLY A 57 -13.30 -10.42 -28.09
CA GLY A 57 -14.38 -9.72 -27.39
C GLY A 57 -14.22 -9.62 -25.87
N ARG A 58 -13.06 -10.00 -25.30
CA ARG A 58 -12.77 -9.89 -23.86
C ARG A 58 -11.48 -9.12 -23.60
N ILE A 59 -11.36 -8.59 -22.39
CA ILE A 59 -10.10 -7.99 -21.92
C ILE A 59 -9.10 -9.12 -21.68
N ALA A 60 -8.07 -9.17 -22.51
CA ALA A 60 -7.02 -10.18 -22.44
C ALA A 60 -5.88 -9.75 -21.51
N SER A 61 -5.49 -8.48 -21.59
CA SER A 61 -4.44 -7.91 -20.71
C SER A 61 -4.76 -6.47 -20.37
N TYR A 62 -4.38 -6.03 -19.18
CA TYR A 62 -4.48 -4.62 -18.80
C TYR A 62 -3.45 -4.24 -17.73
N LEU A 63 -3.16 -2.96 -17.68
CA LEU A 63 -2.44 -2.32 -16.58
C LEU A 63 -3.16 -1.04 -16.13
N ILE A 64 -3.06 -0.75 -14.84
CA ILE A 64 -3.54 0.50 -14.23
C ILE A 64 -2.32 1.37 -13.98
N TYR A 65 -2.36 2.63 -14.43
CA TYR A 65 -1.23 3.52 -14.26
C TYR A 65 -1.66 4.93 -13.90
N CYS A 66 -0.74 5.63 -13.25
CA CYS A 66 -0.84 7.05 -12.92
C CYS A 66 0.20 7.84 -13.70
N VAL A 67 -0.22 8.98 -14.23
CA VAL A 67 0.69 9.94 -14.85
C VAL A 67 1.03 11.03 -13.83
N VAL A 68 2.28 11.07 -13.40
CA VAL A 68 2.82 12.09 -12.49
C VAL A 68 3.65 13.06 -13.30
N LYS A 69 3.21 14.33 -13.34
CA LYS A 69 3.93 15.43 -13.97
C LYS A 69 4.03 16.59 -12.99
N ASN A 70 5.21 16.81 -12.47
CA ASN A 70 5.45 17.91 -11.55
C ASN A 70 6.88 18.46 -11.74
N PHE A 71 7.25 19.44 -10.93
CA PHE A 71 8.58 20.05 -10.96
C PHE A 71 9.68 19.12 -10.43
N LEU A 72 9.34 17.98 -9.78
CA LEU A 72 10.29 17.00 -9.25
C LEU A 72 10.60 15.88 -10.23
N GLU A 73 9.58 15.41 -10.94
CA GLU A 73 9.74 14.30 -11.89
C GLU A 73 8.56 14.19 -12.86
N TRP A 74 8.82 13.58 -14.00
CA TRP A 74 7.83 13.11 -14.96
C TRP A 74 7.90 11.60 -14.99
N LYS A 75 6.88 10.94 -14.47
CA LYS A 75 6.87 9.48 -14.43
C LYS A 75 5.49 8.89 -14.64
N ILE A 76 5.49 7.68 -15.15
CA ILE A 76 4.35 6.78 -15.16
C ILE A 76 4.59 5.75 -14.07
N CYS A 77 3.68 5.70 -13.11
CA CYS A 77 3.67 4.66 -12.08
C CYS A 77 2.63 3.62 -12.47
N ILE A 78 3.07 2.41 -12.71
CA ILE A 78 2.16 1.28 -12.83
C ILE A 78 1.67 0.97 -11.42
N CYS A 79 0.40 1.29 -11.19
CA CYS A 79 -0.29 1.34 -9.90
C CYS A 79 0.42 2.18 -8.82
N SER A 80 -0.10 3.36 -8.57
CA SER A 80 0.40 4.30 -7.56
C SER A 80 -0.07 3.93 -6.16
N TYR A 81 0.68 4.35 -5.14
CA TYR A 81 0.35 4.17 -3.71
C TYR A 81 0.09 2.72 -3.32
N CYS A 82 0.81 1.80 -3.95
CA CYS A 82 0.77 0.38 -3.66
C CYS A 82 2.10 -0.11 -3.08
N ASP A 83 2.06 -1.21 -2.34
CA ASP A 83 3.27 -1.91 -1.95
C ASP A 83 3.80 -2.71 -3.13
N TYR A 84 2.90 -3.35 -3.88
CA TYR A 84 3.18 -4.07 -5.12
C TYR A 84 1.95 -4.08 -6.03
N PHE A 85 2.18 -4.33 -7.32
CA PHE A 85 1.11 -4.51 -8.29
C PHE A 85 1.57 -5.41 -9.43
N ASP A 86 0.95 -6.57 -9.52
CA ASP A 86 1.13 -7.45 -10.67
C ASP A 86 0.02 -7.16 -11.68
N CYS A 87 0.39 -6.75 -12.89
CA CYS A 87 -0.55 -6.48 -13.97
C CYS A 87 -1.30 -7.73 -14.38
N TYR A 88 -2.45 -7.57 -15.01
CA TYR A 88 -3.15 -8.68 -15.64
C TYR A 88 -2.63 -8.87 -17.07
N ILE A 89 -1.68 -9.78 -17.24
CA ILE A 89 -0.99 -10.04 -18.49
C ILE A 89 -1.30 -11.48 -18.94
N GLU A 90 -1.96 -11.64 -20.08
CA GLU A 90 -2.28 -12.95 -20.65
C GLU A 90 -1.07 -13.54 -21.38
N ARG A 91 -0.33 -12.71 -22.13
CA ARG A 91 0.86 -13.11 -22.90
C ARG A 91 2.05 -12.23 -22.54
N PRO A 92 3.24 -12.79 -22.32
CA PRO A 92 4.44 -12.00 -22.00
C PRO A 92 4.71 -10.85 -22.99
N ASP A 93 4.43 -11.07 -24.28
CA ASP A 93 4.64 -10.06 -25.34
C ASP A 93 3.71 -8.84 -25.23
N ASP A 94 2.65 -8.92 -24.43
CA ASP A 94 1.76 -7.78 -24.17
C ASP A 94 2.49 -6.64 -23.45
N TRP A 95 3.54 -6.94 -22.70
CA TRP A 95 4.39 -5.93 -22.09
C TRP A 95 5.03 -5.03 -23.15
N LYS A 96 5.47 -5.60 -24.28
CA LYS A 96 6.03 -4.81 -25.38
C LYS A 96 4.98 -3.87 -25.97
N LEU A 97 3.76 -4.35 -26.19
CA LEU A 97 2.67 -3.52 -26.71
C LEU A 97 2.33 -2.36 -25.77
N PHE A 98 2.22 -2.63 -24.47
CA PHE A 98 1.98 -1.59 -23.48
C PHE A 98 3.13 -0.61 -23.36
N PHE A 99 4.37 -1.10 -23.35
CA PHE A 99 5.56 -0.27 -23.29
C PHE A 99 5.66 0.67 -24.49
N ASP A 100 5.50 0.14 -25.71
CA ASP A 100 5.56 0.94 -26.94
C ASP A 100 4.46 2.01 -26.95
N ALA A 101 3.23 1.67 -26.54
CA ALA A 101 2.12 2.62 -26.43
C ALA A 101 2.42 3.72 -25.39
N LEU A 102 2.92 3.36 -24.21
CA LEU A 102 3.31 4.34 -23.18
C LEU A 102 4.46 5.23 -23.65
N ARG A 103 5.46 4.67 -24.33
CA ARG A 103 6.59 5.44 -24.88
C ARG A 103 6.17 6.39 -25.98
N LYS A 104 5.21 6.02 -26.82
CA LYS A 104 4.64 6.88 -27.87
C LYS A 104 3.87 8.07 -27.26
N GLU A 105 3.06 7.82 -26.25
CA GLU A 105 2.24 8.85 -25.57
C GLU A 105 3.09 9.75 -24.64
N TYR A 106 4.09 9.16 -23.97
CA TYR A 106 4.89 9.82 -22.92
C TYR A 106 6.40 9.62 -23.14
N PRO A 107 6.98 10.15 -24.23
CA PRO A 107 8.36 9.87 -24.66
C PRO A 107 9.42 10.29 -23.63
N GLN A 108 9.14 11.30 -22.81
CA GLN A 108 10.07 11.85 -21.82
C GLN A 108 9.88 11.31 -20.39
N TYR A 109 8.90 10.44 -20.18
CA TYR A 109 8.56 9.98 -18.84
C TYR A 109 9.33 8.70 -18.48
N ARG A 110 9.75 8.61 -17.22
CA ARG A 110 10.16 7.35 -16.63
C ARG A 110 8.96 6.44 -16.51
N ILE A 111 9.19 5.11 -16.55
CA ILE A 111 8.18 4.11 -16.20
C ILE A 111 8.68 3.40 -14.97
N ALA A 112 7.81 3.23 -13.97
CA ALA A 112 8.10 2.53 -12.72
C ALA A 112 7.04 1.45 -12.44
N VAL A 113 7.48 0.25 -12.11
CA VAL A 113 6.65 -0.92 -11.79
C VAL A 113 7.11 -1.52 -10.47
N ARG A 114 6.19 -1.81 -9.57
CA ARG A 114 6.45 -2.54 -8.32
C ARG A 114 5.94 -3.97 -8.45
N ASN A 115 6.80 -4.84 -8.87
CA ASN A 115 6.48 -6.21 -9.24
C ASN A 115 6.68 -7.17 -8.06
N LEU A 116 5.72 -8.06 -7.81
CA LEU A 116 5.85 -9.12 -6.82
C LEU A 116 5.97 -10.51 -7.48
N ARG A 117 5.07 -10.84 -8.41
CA ARG A 117 4.94 -12.21 -8.96
C ARG A 117 4.95 -12.29 -10.50
N ASP A 118 4.84 -11.15 -11.18
CA ASP A 118 4.81 -11.13 -12.64
C ASP A 118 6.21 -11.37 -13.23
N GLU A 119 6.51 -12.62 -13.56
CA GLU A 119 7.77 -13.02 -14.18
C GLU A 119 7.95 -12.40 -15.58
N SER A 120 6.85 -12.14 -16.31
CA SER A 120 6.91 -11.52 -17.63
C SER A 120 7.41 -10.06 -17.55
N ALA A 121 7.02 -9.31 -16.50
CA ALA A 121 7.57 -7.99 -16.24
C ALA A 121 9.06 -8.03 -15.90
N ARG A 122 9.50 -9.03 -15.14
CA ARG A 122 10.93 -9.22 -14.79
C ARG A 122 11.77 -9.60 -15.98
N ALA A 123 11.24 -10.41 -16.87
CA ALA A 123 11.90 -10.86 -18.08
C ALA A 123 11.89 -9.81 -19.22
N PHE A 124 11.10 -8.73 -19.08
CA PHE A 124 10.98 -7.72 -20.12
C PHE A 124 12.29 -6.89 -20.25
N PRO A 125 12.99 -6.94 -21.39
CA PRO A 125 14.37 -6.46 -21.50
C PRO A 125 14.54 -4.95 -21.31
N GLU A 126 13.49 -4.15 -21.56
CA GLU A 126 13.53 -2.70 -21.40
C GLU A 126 13.47 -2.25 -19.93
N PHE A 127 13.01 -3.11 -19.04
CA PHE A 127 12.97 -2.82 -17.60
C PHE A 127 14.29 -3.20 -16.93
N LYS A 128 14.78 -2.28 -16.10
CA LYS A 128 15.93 -2.51 -15.22
C LYS A 128 15.47 -2.62 -13.78
N VAL A 129 16.13 -3.47 -13.01
CA VAL A 129 15.93 -3.53 -11.56
C VAL A 129 16.49 -2.26 -10.95
N LEU A 130 15.65 -1.50 -10.28
CA LEU A 130 16.00 -0.23 -9.61
C LEU A 130 16.31 -0.43 -8.13
N SER A 131 15.54 -1.27 -7.46
CA SER A 131 15.68 -1.64 -6.05
C SER A 131 14.82 -2.85 -5.73
N GLN A 132 15.00 -3.39 -4.53
CA GLN A 132 14.17 -4.47 -3.99
C GLN A 132 13.72 -4.11 -2.58
N GLU A 133 12.56 -4.64 -2.19
CA GLU A 133 11.99 -4.60 -0.86
C GLU A 133 11.53 -5.99 -0.45
N ARG A 134 11.41 -6.24 0.84
CA ARG A 134 10.88 -7.49 1.34
C ARG A 134 9.40 -7.37 1.63
N PHE A 135 8.59 -8.18 0.98
CA PHE A 135 7.18 -8.39 1.25
C PHE A 135 6.99 -9.49 2.29
N HIS A 136 6.06 -9.30 3.23
CA HIS A 136 5.75 -10.32 4.23
C HIS A 136 4.26 -10.65 4.23
N PHE A 137 3.95 -11.92 4.42
CA PHE A 137 2.58 -12.41 4.58
C PHE A 137 2.53 -13.58 5.55
N LEU A 138 1.38 -13.73 6.21
CA LEU A 138 1.11 -14.81 7.15
C LEU A 138 -0.03 -15.66 6.60
N ASP A 139 0.16 -16.98 6.57
CA ASP A 139 -0.89 -17.95 6.30
C ASP A 139 -1.65 -18.21 7.62
N VAL A 140 -2.93 -17.84 7.65
CA VAL A 140 -3.77 -17.95 8.84
C VAL A 140 -4.86 -19.01 8.70
N ARG A 141 -4.77 -19.92 7.72
CA ARG A 141 -5.74 -21.00 7.49
C ARG A 141 -5.80 -22.00 8.65
N ASP A 142 -4.66 -22.29 9.24
CA ASP A 142 -4.56 -23.21 10.37
C ASP A 142 -5.28 -22.68 11.63
N PRO A 143 -5.63 -23.58 12.58
CA PRO A 143 -6.17 -23.17 13.88
C PRO A 143 -5.28 -22.14 14.59
N LEU A 144 -5.90 -21.27 15.39
CA LEU A 144 -5.21 -20.15 16.04
C LEU A 144 -4.03 -20.60 16.92
N GLU A 145 -4.14 -21.76 17.55
CA GLU A 145 -3.09 -22.37 18.38
C GLU A 145 -1.88 -22.77 17.55
N VAL A 146 -2.09 -23.22 16.31
CA VAL A 146 -1.00 -23.58 15.37
C VAL A 146 -0.33 -22.31 14.88
N VAL A 147 -1.10 -21.28 14.51
CA VAL A 147 -0.54 -19.98 14.13
C VAL A 147 0.26 -19.38 15.28
N TRP A 148 -0.25 -19.44 16.52
CA TRP A 148 0.47 -19.00 17.72
C TRP A 148 1.78 -19.74 17.93
N LYS A 149 1.80 -21.07 17.78
CA LYS A 149 3.03 -21.87 17.93
C LYS A 149 4.14 -21.45 16.96
N ARG A 150 3.80 -20.98 15.75
CA ARG A 150 4.76 -20.52 14.73
C ARG A 150 5.38 -19.16 15.04
N THR A 151 4.77 -18.35 15.92
CA THR A 151 5.35 -17.06 16.29
C THR A 151 6.59 -17.25 17.15
N HIS A 152 7.54 -16.32 17.06
CA HIS A 152 8.74 -16.32 17.88
C HIS A 152 8.43 -16.06 19.36
N ASP A 153 9.23 -16.60 20.27
CA ASP A 153 8.99 -16.49 21.71
C ASP A 153 9.02 -15.04 22.22
N SER A 154 9.85 -14.17 21.64
CA SER A 154 9.86 -12.76 21.99
C SER A 154 8.54 -12.06 21.64
N PHE A 155 7.89 -12.45 20.53
CA PHE A 155 6.57 -11.94 20.17
C PHE A 155 5.50 -12.43 21.17
N LYS A 156 5.51 -13.73 21.49
CA LYS A 156 4.62 -14.32 22.50
C LYS A 156 4.75 -13.64 23.85
N SER A 157 6.00 -13.42 24.28
CA SER A 157 6.30 -12.75 25.55
C SER A 157 5.77 -11.31 25.57
N ALA A 158 5.93 -10.57 24.47
CA ALA A 158 5.45 -9.19 24.34
C ALA A 158 3.92 -9.12 24.37
N VAL A 159 3.20 -10.05 23.69
CA VAL A 159 1.73 -10.14 23.74
C VAL A 159 1.26 -10.45 25.18
N LYS A 160 1.84 -11.47 25.83
CA LYS A 160 1.50 -11.83 27.21
C LYS A 160 1.77 -10.69 28.20
N GLN A 161 2.90 -9.98 28.02
CA GLN A 161 3.24 -8.82 28.84
C GLN A 161 2.19 -7.72 28.69
N SER A 162 1.79 -7.40 27.45
CA SER A 162 0.76 -6.38 27.15
C SER A 162 -0.57 -6.73 27.84
N GLN A 163 -1.00 -8.00 27.73
CA GLN A 163 -2.21 -8.49 28.39
C GLN A 163 -2.11 -8.43 29.92
N LYS A 164 -0.96 -8.85 30.49
CA LYS A 164 -0.72 -8.81 31.94
C LYS A 164 -0.75 -7.39 32.53
N ILE A 165 -0.25 -6.40 31.75
CA ILE A 165 -0.31 -4.98 32.15
C ILE A 165 -1.75 -4.44 32.10
N GLY A 166 -2.67 -5.11 31.41
CA GLY A 166 -4.07 -4.71 31.30
C GLY A 166 -4.38 -3.88 30.04
N VAL A 167 -3.52 -3.93 29.00
CA VAL A 167 -3.85 -3.32 27.71
C VAL A 167 -5.02 -4.06 27.08
N LYS A 168 -6.03 -3.31 26.64
CA LYS A 168 -7.21 -3.84 25.95
C LYS A 168 -7.18 -3.45 24.49
N VAL A 169 -7.60 -4.36 23.61
CA VAL A 169 -7.78 -4.08 22.17
C VAL A 169 -9.23 -4.32 21.81
N ARG A 170 -9.80 -3.39 21.03
CA ARG A 170 -11.15 -3.53 20.49
C ARG A 170 -11.28 -2.85 19.13
N LYS A 171 -12.33 -3.19 18.39
CA LYS A 171 -12.73 -2.47 17.17
C LYS A 171 -13.20 -1.06 17.56
N CYS A 172 -12.70 -0.06 16.85
CA CYS A 172 -13.03 1.34 17.07
C CYS A 172 -14.27 1.77 16.30
N GLU A 173 -14.92 2.80 16.80
CA GLU A 173 -15.97 3.55 16.11
C GLU A 173 -15.37 4.71 15.29
N LYS A 174 -16.18 5.33 14.43
CA LYS A 174 -15.77 6.45 13.56
C LYS A 174 -15.12 7.61 14.33
N LYS A 175 -15.63 7.93 15.51
CA LYS A 175 -15.10 9.02 16.35
C LYS A 175 -13.62 8.85 16.72
N GLU A 176 -13.16 7.58 16.88
CA GLU A 176 -11.79 7.26 17.27
C GLU A 176 -10.80 7.30 16.10
N LEU A 177 -11.29 7.48 14.88
CA LEU A 177 -10.44 7.72 13.70
C LEU A 177 -9.61 9.00 13.87
N ARG A 178 -10.12 10.00 14.61
CA ARG A 178 -9.38 11.22 14.95
C ARG A 178 -8.19 10.93 15.86
N ASP A 179 -8.38 10.11 16.88
CA ASP A 179 -7.30 9.71 17.81
C ASP A 179 -6.21 8.94 17.07
N PHE A 180 -6.62 8.00 16.20
CA PHE A 180 -5.70 7.31 15.32
C PHE A 180 -4.92 8.27 14.43
N PHE A 181 -5.60 9.22 13.79
CA PHE A 181 -4.97 10.18 12.89
C PHE A 181 -3.99 11.09 13.63
N GLN A 182 -4.33 11.55 14.84
CA GLN A 182 -3.44 12.39 15.64
C GLN A 182 -2.14 11.64 15.98
N LEU A 183 -2.22 10.39 16.41
CA LEU A 183 -1.03 9.57 16.65
C LEU A 183 -0.25 9.30 15.36
N HIS A 184 -0.94 9.09 14.23
CA HIS A 184 -0.29 8.92 12.93
C HIS A 184 0.50 10.17 12.53
N LEU A 185 -0.10 11.35 12.67
CA LEU A 185 0.53 12.62 12.38
C LEU A 185 1.77 12.83 13.25
N ASP A 186 1.65 12.60 14.58
CA ASP A 186 2.76 12.70 15.52
C ASP A 186 3.92 11.76 15.16
N LEU A 187 3.61 10.51 14.85
CA LEU A 187 4.59 9.50 14.45
C LEU A 187 5.31 9.90 13.15
N ARG A 188 4.56 10.36 12.15
CA ARG A 188 5.12 10.81 10.86
C ARG A 188 6.00 12.04 11.03
N LYS A 189 5.57 13.02 11.81
CA LYS A 189 6.31 14.26 12.09
C LYS A 189 7.55 14.02 12.92
N ASN A 190 7.41 13.42 14.10
CA ASN A 190 8.45 13.42 15.12
C ASN A 190 9.41 12.23 15.02
N LYS A 191 8.96 11.07 14.55
CA LYS A 191 9.82 9.88 14.42
C LYS A 191 10.36 9.69 13.01
N TYR A 192 9.48 9.69 12.00
CA TYR A 192 9.88 9.33 10.64
C TYR A 192 10.34 10.52 9.80
N ARG A 193 9.99 11.74 10.20
CA ARG A 193 10.27 12.97 9.42
C ARG A 193 9.75 12.87 8.00
N LEU A 194 8.48 12.45 7.85
CA LEU A 194 7.79 12.25 6.59
C LEU A 194 6.44 12.97 6.59
N PHE A 195 5.97 13.35 5.42
CA PHE A 195 4.60 13.83 5.29
C PHE A 195 3.61 12.72 5.69
N PRO A 196 2.57 13.02 6.50
CA PRO A 196 1.47 12.10 6.75
C PRO A 196 0.55 12.04 5.53
N GLN A 197 -0.25 11.00 5.40
CA GLN A 197 -1.43 11.05 4.55
C GLN A 197 -2.42 12.06 5.16
N PRO A 198 -3.18 12.84 4.36
CA PRO A 198 -4.16 13.78 4.90
C PRO A 198 -5.33 13.04 5.56
N TYR A 199 -6.01 13.68 6.53
CA TYR A 199 -7.13 13.08 7.25
C TYR A 199 -8.21 12.52 6.31
N ARG A 200 -8.54 13.24 5.23
CA ARG A 200 -9.53 12.83 4.23
C ARG A 200 -9.22 11.46 3.60
N PHE A 201 -7.94 11.06 3.53
CA PHE A 201 -7.55 9.73 3.05
C PHE A 201 -8.08 8.63 3.97
N PHE A 202 -7.89 8.78 5.27
CA PHE A 202 -8.40 7.82 6.27
C PHE A 202 -9.93 7.86 6.37
N ASP A 203 -10.53 9.04 6.16
CA ASP A 203 -11.98 9.18 6.11
C ASP A 203 -12.60 8.44 4.93
N TYR A 204 -11.98 8.51 3.73
CA TYR A 204 -12.43 7.71 2.58
C TYR A 204 -12.16 6.21 2.75
N ILE A 205 -11.06 5.82 3.42
CA ILE A 205 -10.86 4.41 3.81
C ILE A 205 -12.00 3.96 4.72
N TRP A 206 -12.38 4.76 5.71
CA TRP A 206 -13.50 4.44 6.58
C TRP A 206 -14.78 4.19 5.79
N GLN A 207 -15.17 5.11 4.93
CA GLN A 207 -16.36 5.01 4.08
C GLN A 207 -16.34 3.79 3.15
N GLN A 208 -15.19 3.48 2.53
CA GLN A 208 -15.11 2.40 1.56
C GLN A 208 -14.95 1.02 2.18
N TYR A 209 -14.41 0.91 3.39
CA TYR A 209 -14.09 -0.37 4.01
C TYR A 209 -14.83 -0.61 5.32
N MET A 210 -14.78 0.31 6.30
CA MET A 210 -15.33 0.09 7.62
C MET A 210 -16.87 0.13 7.61
N GLU A 211 -17.46 1.08 6.90
CA GLU A 211 -18.92 1.20 6.77
C GLU A 211 -19.54 0.04 5.96
N LYS A 212 -18.73 -0.61 5.13
CA LYS A 212 -19.13 -1.81 4.37
C LYS A 212 -18.74 -3.13 5.05
N ASP A 213 -18.27 -3.07 6.28
CA ASP A 213 -17.74 -4.21 7.04
C ASP A 213 -16.60 -5.00 6.32
N ARG A 214 -15.86 -4.32 5.45
CA ARG A 214 -14.69 -4.86 4.72
C ARG A 214 -13.35 -4.43 5.35
N GLY A 215 -13.34 -4.16 6.65
CA GLY A 215 -12.14 -3.77 7.39
C GLY A 215 -12.43 -3.40 8.83
N GLY A 216 -11.40 -2.89 9.50
CA GLY A 216 -11.52 -2.43 10.87
C GLY A 216 -10.33 -1.58 11.31
N LEU A 217 -10.60 -0.62 12.17
CA LEU A 217 -9.60 0.03 13.01
C LEU A 217 -9.63 -0.69 14.35
N LEU A 218 -8.56 -1.43 14.69
CA LEU A 218 -8.36 -1.98 16.03
C LEU A 218 -7.57 -0.98 16.85
N GLY A 219 -8.11 -0.55 17.99
CA GLY A 219 -7.49 0.38 18.93
C GLY A 219 -6.98 -0.33 20.17
N ALA A 220 -5.78 0.02 20.61
CA ALA A 220 -5.19 -0.40 21.88
C ALA A 220 -5.37 0.70 22.92
N TYR A 221 -5.81 0.31 24.11
CA TYR A 221 -6.08 1.18 25.26
C TYR A 221 -5.24 0.74 26.44
N ASP A 222 -4.63 1.71 27.13
CA ASP A 222 -3.92 1.44 28.37
C ASP A 222 -4.87 1.08 29.53
N PRO A 223 -4.37 0.71 30.72
CA PRO A 223 -5.22 0.40 31.87
C PRO A 223 -6.15 1.54 32.30
N ASP A 224 -5.79 2.79 32.00
CA ASP A 224 -6.60 3.98 32.29
C ASP A 224 -7.64 4.27 31.19
N GLY A 225 -7.70 3.44 30.15
CA GLY A 225 -8.65 3.57 29.05
C GLY A 225 -8.25 4.59 27.97
N ARG A 226 -7.00 5.08 27.97
CA ARG A 226 -6.51 6.02 26.97
C ARG A 226 -6.13 5.29 25.69
N PHE A 227 -6.45 5.86 24.53
CA PHE A 227 -6.04 5.34 23.23
C PHE A 227 -4.53 5.50 23.03
N ILE A 228 -3.78 4.40 22.96
CA ILE A 228 -2.31 4.39 22.86
C ILE A 228 -1.77 3.85 21.55
N GLY A 229 -2.62 3.39 20.65
CA GLY A 229 -2.23 2.92 19.34
C GLY A 229 -3.36 2.29 18.58
N GLY A 230 -3.17 2.07 17.29
CA GLY A 230 -4.17 1.42 16.46
C GLY A 230 -3.61 0.88 15.15
N ASN A 231 -4.33 -0.11 14.61
CA ASN A 231 -4.05 -0.72 13.32
C ASN A 231 -5.28 -0.62 12.42
N ILE A 232 -5.10 -0.13 11.21
CA ILE A 232 -6.10 -0.22 10.14
C ILE A 232 -5.86 -1.48 9.34
N TYR A 233 -6.87 -2.32 9.30
CA TYR A 233 -6.96 -3.54 8.52
C TYR A 233 -8.02 -3.40 7.43
N LEU A 234 -7.70 -3.84 6.21
CA LEU A 234 -8.59 -3.81 5.05
C LEU A 234 -8.73 -5.22 4.50
N ILE A 235 -9.94 -5.59 4.04
CA ILE A 235 -10.22 -6.91 3.47
C ILE A 235 -10.36 -6.76 1.96
N CYS A 236 -9.63 -7.60 1.22
CA CYS A 236 -9.81 -7.77 -0.21
C CYS A 236 -9.64 -9.24 -0.56
N GLY A 237 -10.65 -9.83 -1.20
CA GLY A 237 -10.70 -11.28 -1.42
C GLY A 237 -10.63 -12.05 -0.09
N ASP A 238 -9.73 -13.00 0.00
CA ASP A 238 -9.48 -13.84 1.18
C ASP A 238 -8.34 -13.35 2.07
N THR A 239 -7.90 -12.10 1.86
CA THR A 239 -6.71 -11.54 2.51
C THR A 239 -7.06 -10.32 3.37
N LEU A 240 -6.55 -10.30 4.60
CA LEU A 240 -6.52 -9.14 5.48
C LEU A 240 -5.23 -8.36 5.26
N TYR A 241 -5.33 -7.08 4.94
CA TYR A 241 -4.19 -6.19 4.72
C TYR A 241 -3.93 -5.35 5.97
N TYR A 242 -2.79 -5.57 6.63
CA TYR A 242 -2.25 -4.71 7.67
C TYR A 242 -1.71 -3.43 7.05
N LYS A 243 -2.55 -2.41 6.94
CA LYS A 243 -2.23 -1.26 6.07
C LYS A 243 -1.60 -0.08 6.79
N PHE A 244 -2.09 0.28 7.96
CA PHE A 244 -1.55 1.38 8.74
C PHE A 244 -1.45 1.00 10.20
N ASN A 245 -0.32 1.36 10.80
CA ASN A 245 -0.05 1.22 12.23
C ASN A 245 0.35 2.57 12.80
N THR A 246 -0.14 2.85 13.99
CA THR A 246 0.35 3.96 14.80
C THR A 246 0.37 3.58 16.27
N SER A 247 1.29 4.18 17.01
CA SER A 247 1.35 4.03 18.47
C SER A 247 2.00 5.26 19.10
N GLN A 248 1.53 5.64 20.26
CA GLN A 248 2.09 6.70 21.05
C GLN A 248 3.53 6.34 21.47
N LEU A 249 4.48 7.25 21.23
CA LEU A 249 5.90 6.99 21.47
C LEU A 249 6.20 6.63 22.94
N GLY A 250 5.55 7.27 23.90
CA GLY A 250 5.70 6.99 25.34
C GLY A 250 5.06 5.67 25.80
N SER A 251 4.25 5.03 24.98
CA SER A 251 3.48 3.82 25.33
C SER A 251 4.15 2.52 24.90
N LEU A 252 5.37 2.55 24.35
CA LEU A 252 6.08 1.35 23.89
C LEU A 252 6.33 0.32 25.01
N LYS A 253 6.41 0.75 26.26
CA LYS A 253 6.52 -0.11 27.46
C LYS A 253 5.32 -1.05 27.61
N TYR A 254 4.15 -0.68 27.10
CA TYR A 254 2.91 -1.47 27.12
C TYR A 254 2.84 -2.51 25.98
N ARG A 255 3.81 -2.51 25.06
CA ARG A 255 3.85 -3.42 23.89
C ARG A 255 2.56 -3.43 23.04
N PRO A 256 1.90 -2.28 22.79
CA PRO A 256 0.60 -2.24 22.11
C PRO A 256 0.64 -2.84 20.70
N ASN A 257 1.73 -2.65 19.95
CA ASN A 257 1.86 -3.14 18.58
C ASN A 257 1.81 -4.67 18.49
N ASN A 258 2.42 -5.38 19.44
CA ASN A 258 2.40 -6.84 19.44
C ASN A 258 0.98 -7.36 19.73
N LEU A 259 0.28 -6.76 20.69
CA LEU A 259 -1.09 -7.15 21.00
C LEU A 259 -2.04 -6.79 19.85
N LEU A 260 -1.97 -5.58 19.30
CA LEU A 260 -2.75 -5.15 18.14
C LEU A 260 -2.58 -6.10 16.94
N PHE A 261 -1.34 -6.56 16.71
CA PHE A 261 -1.07 -7.47 15.62
C PHE A 261 -1.68 -8.85 15.89
N TRP A 262 -1.56 -9.37 17.12
CA TRP A 262 -2.16 -10.64 17.51
C TRP A 262 -3.69 -10.60 17.42
N GLU A 263 -4.32 -9.52 17.87
CA GLU A 263 -5.77 -9.31 17.72
C GLU A 263 -6.17 -9.16 16.23
N GLY A 264 -5.29 -8.61 15.38
CA GLY A 264 -5.48 -8.61 13.93
C GLY A 264 -5.49 -10.01 13.31
N ILE A 265 -4.67 -10.94 13.82
CA ILE A 265 -4.71 -12.36 13.40
C ILE A 265 -6.05 -12.97 13.79
N LYS A 266 -6.54 -12.74 15.03
CA LYS A 266 -7.85 -13.22 15.47
C LYS A 266 -8.97 -12.64 14.60
N PHE A 267 -8.91 -11.33 14.30
CA PHE A 267 -9.85 -10.66 13.40
C PHE A 267 -9.90 -11.31 12.00
N ALA A 268 -8.74 -11.72 11.46
CA ALA A 268 -8.68 -12.46 10.20
C ALA A 268 -9.38 -13.82 10.31
N LYS A 269 -9.16 -14.55 11.42
CA LYS A 269 -9.81 -15.85 11.68
C LYS A 269 -11.31 -15.74 11.82
N GLU A 270 -11.81 -14.76 12.57
CA GLU A 270 -13.24 -14.48 12.76
C GLU A 270 -13.97 -14.19 11.44
N ARG A 271 -13.21 -13.68 10.43
CA ARG A 271 -13.70 -13.37 9.08
C ARG A 271 -13.46 -14.49 8.07
N ASN A 272 -12.95 -15.66 8.48
CA ASN A 272 -12.61 -16.79 7.63
C ASN A 272 -11.64 -16.42 6.49
N LEU A 273 -10.69 -15.51 6.75
CA LEU A 273 -9.68 -15.12 5.78
C LEU A 273 -8.50 -16.11 5.80
N ASN A 274 -7.84 -16.26 4.67
CA ASN A 274 -6.75 -17.22 4.47
C ASN A 274 -5.39 -16.61 4.76
N TYR A 275 -5.22 -15.31 4.49
CA TYR A 275 -3.93 -14.63 4.54
C TYR A 275 -4.00 -13.30 5.28
N LEU A 276 -2.87 -12.93 5.89
CA LEU A 276 -2.61 -11.60 6.40
C LEU A 276 -1.40 -11.01 5.66
N ASP A 277 -1.64 -9.99 4.86
CA ASP A 277 -0.62 -9.21 4.15
C ASP A 277 -0.03 -8.16 5.12
N LEU A 278 1.28 -8.20 5.34
CA LEU A 278 1.99 -7.28 6.22
C LEU A 278 2.70 -6.15 5.46
N GLY A 279 2.51 -6.09 4.15
CA GLY A 279 3.11 -5.09 3.29
C GLY A 279 4.62 -5.21 3.12
N SER A 280 5.19 -4.22 2.45
CA SER A 280 6.62 -4.16 2.16
C SER A 280 7.46 -3.64 3.35
N SER A 281 8.75 -3.91 3.28
CA SER A 281 9.78 -3.35 4.17
C SER A 281 11.06 -3.17 3.36
N GLY A 282 11.61 -1.96 3.40
CA GLY A 282 12.93 -1.72 2.81
C GLY A 282 14.02 -2.52 3.54
N TRP A 283 15.04 -2.95 2.81
CA TRP A 283 16.15 -3.72 3.38
C TRP A 283 16.87 -3.02 4.54
N ASN A 284 16.84 -1.70 4.57
CA ASN A 284 17.39 -0.87 5.65
C ASN A 284 16.48 -0.76 6.89
N GLN A 285 15.30 -1.41 6.87
CA GLN A 285 14.34 -1.42 7.98
C GLN A 285 14.42 -2.72 8.77
N GLU A 286 15.64 -3.09 9.22
CA GLU A 286 15.92 -4.37 9.90
C GLU A 286 14.99 -4.66 11.08
N GLY A 287 14.71 -3.66 11.91
CA GLY A 287 13.79 -3.83 13.05
C GLY A 287 12.35 -4.15 12.64
N LEU A 288 11.88 -3.60 11.50
CA LEU A 288 10.56 -3.91 10.97
C LEU A 288 10.51 -5.31 10.35
N ILE A 289 11.56 -5.68 9.61
CA ILE A 289 11.72 -7.02 9.04
C ILE A 289 11.74 -8.06 10.17
N LEU A 290 12.54 -7.81 11.21
CA LEU A 290 12.62 -8.70 12.39
C LEU A 290 11.26 -8.84 13.09
N PHE A 291 10.54 -7.73 13.30
CA PHE A 291 9.19 -7.76 13.87
C PHE A 291 8.26 -8.66 13.05
N LYS A 292 8.22 -8.46 11.71
CA LYS A 292 7.39 -9.27 10.82
C LYS A 292 7.79 -10.75 10.84
N ASN A 293 9.09 -11.05 10.82
CA ASN A 293 9.57 -12.43 10.93
C ASN A 293 9.13 -13.09 12.25
N HIS A 294 9.17 -12.34 13.37
CA HIS A 294 8.75 -12.84 14.68
C HIS A 294 7.27 -13.17 14.78
N THR A 295 6.44 -12.66 13.85
CA THR A 295 5.02 -13.06 13.77
C THR A 295 4.80 -14.42 13.11
N GLY A 296 5.87 -15.08 12.63
CA GLY A 296 5.78 -16.33 11.85
C GLY A 296 5.47 -16.09 10.36
N ALA A 297 5.61 -14.86 9.88
CA ALA A 297 5.35 -14.52 8.48
C ALA A 297 6.41 -15.12 7.54
N LYS A 298 5.96 -15.50 6.34
CA LYS A 298 6.80 -15.81 5.18
C LYS A 298 7.12 -14.54 4.43
N SER A 299 8.20 -14.53 3.64
CA SER A 299 8.59 -13.37 2.84
C SER A 299 8.87 -13.70 1.38
N LEU A 300 8.62 -12.72 0.51
CA LEU A 300 8.97 -12.68 -0.91
C LEU A 300 9.67 -11.35 -1.20
N ASP A 301 10.35 -11.25 -2.34
CA ASP A 301 10.98 -10.00 -2.74
C ASP A 301 10.11 -9.24 -3.76
N ILE A 302 9.76 -8.00 -3.43
CA ILE A 302 9.21 -7.05 -4.39
C ILE A 302 10.38 -6.48 -5.19
N THR A 303 10.30 -6.57 -6.52
CA THR A 303 11.28 -5.98 -7.41
C THR A 303 10.74 -4.69 -8.00
N HIS A 304 11.41 -3.59 -7.72
CA HIS A 304 11.13 -2.32 -8.38
C HIS A 304 11.81 -2.31 -9.74
N LEU A 305 11.01 -2.38 -10.78
CA LEU A 305 11.44 -2.34 -12.16
C LEU A 305 11.22 -0.95 -12.73
N GLY A 306 11.99 -0.56 -13.72
CA GLY A 306 11.75 0.70 -14.37
C GLY A 306 12.53 0.91 -15.65
N PHE A 307 12.01 1.85 -16.43
CA PHE A 307 12.65 2.40 -17.61
C PHE A 307 12.92 3.89 -17.41
N THR A 308 14.09 4.34 -17.79
CA THR A 308 14.47 5.76 -17.78
C THR A 308 14.89 6.16 -19.19
N PRO A 309 14.20 7.12 -19.83
CA PRO A 309 14.53 7.51 -21.20
C PRO A 309 15.91 8.21 -21.27
N PRO A 310 16.60 8.10 -22.41
CA PRO A 310 17.84 8.84 -22.64
C PRO A 310 17.66 10.35 -22.40
N GLY A 311 18.63 10.98 -21.76
CA GLY A 311 18.59 12.42 -21.50
C GLY A 311 17.64 12.86 -20.38
N TYR A 312 17.03 11.95 -19.63
CA TYR A 312 16.18 12.27 -18.48
C TYR A 312 16.96 13.00 -17.39
N LYS A 313 16.62 14.28 -17.14
CA LYS A 313 17.39 15.17 -16.26
C LYS A 313 16.73 15.48 -14.90
N PHE A 314 15.55 14.92 -14.62
CA PHE A 314 14.86 15.21 -13.38
C PHE A 314 15.36 14.34 -12.22
N SER A 315 15.93 14.97 -11.21
CA SER A 315 16.16 14.36 -9.90
C SER A 315 16.23 15.47 -8.85
N GLN A 316 15.06 15.92 -8.41
CA GLN A 316 15.00 16.95 -7.36
C GLN A 316 14.70 16.33 -5.97
N LYS A 317 15.20 15.12 -5.72
CA LYS A 317 15.13 14.47 -4.41
C LYS A 317 15.62 15.38 -3.27
N ARG A 318 16.55 16.29 -3.56
CA ARG A 318 17.06 17.27 -2.58
C ARG A 318 16.00 18.29 -2.17
N ILE A 319 15.20 18.81 -3.12
CA ILE A 319 14.13 19.77 -2.84
C ILE A 319 13.04 19.10 -2.02
N LEU A 320 12.59 17.93 -2.42
CA LEU A 320 11.60 17.16 -1.65
C LEU A 320 12.10 16.87 -0.23
N LYS A 321 13.35 16.46 -0.08
CA LYS A 321 13.98 16.24 1.24
C LYS A 321 14.03 17.52 2.07
N PHE A 322 14.36 18.65 1.47
CA PHE A 322 14.36 19.94 2.14
C PHE A 322 12.95 20.33 2.60
N MET A 323 11.96 20.28 1.71
CA MET A 323 10.56 20.56 2.04
C MET A 323 10.05 19.64 3.16
N THR A 324 10.32 18.34 3.05
CA THR A 324 9.93 17.38 4.09
C THR A 324 10.55 17.74 5.43
N ARG A 325 11.85 18.06 5.46
CA ARG A 325 12.51 18.49 6.71
C ARG A 325 11.90 19.77 7.28
N PHE A 326 11.59 20.76 6.44
CA PHE A 326 10.99 22.02 6.86
C PHE A 326 9.60 21.79 7.49
N PHE A 327 8.70 21.10 6.79
CA PHE A 327 7.33 20.84 7.28
C PHE A 327 7.28 19.87 8.47
N THR A 328 8.29 19.04 8.67
CA THR A 328 8.36 18.11 9.82
C THR A 328 9.21 18.63 10.97
N THR A 329 9.51 19.93 11.00
CA THR A 329 10.16 20.54 12.17
C THR A 329 9.22 20.51 13.39
N ARG A 330 9.82 20.42 14.59
CA ARG A 330 9.04 20.36 15.83
C ARG A 330 8.13 21.57 16.03
N TRP A 331 8.54 22.72 15.51
CA TRP A 331 7.82 24.01 15.62
C TRP A 331 6.69 24.18 14.62
N MET A 332 6.63 23.37 13.59
CA MET A 332 5.58 23.46 12.57
C MET A 332 4.26 23.05 13.19
N PRO A 333 3.21 23.91 13.13
CA PRO A 333 1.88 23.54 13.58
C PRO A 333 1.32 22.35 12.78
N ASP A 334 0.58 21.47 13.45
CA ASP A 334 0.08 20.25 12.84
C ASP A 334 -0.88 20.54 11.66
N PHE A 335 -1.70 21.60 11.73
CA PHE A 335 -2.57 22.00 10.63
C PHE A 335 -1.80 22.42 9.37
N MET A 336 -0.63 23.04 9.53
CA MET A 336 0.24 23.41 8.39
C MET A 336 0.89 22.16 7.77
N LEU A 337 1.27 21.19 8.59
CA LEU A 337 1.79 19.92 8.10
C LEU A 337 0.70 19.16 7.34
N GLU A 338 -0.54 19.12 7.84
CA GLU A 338 -1.68 18.50 7.18
C GLU A 338 -2.02 19.20 5.86
N TRP A 339 -2.03 20.53 5.86
CA TRP A 339 -2.26 21.34 4.65
C TRP A 339 -1.16 21.11 3.61
N GLY A 340 0.10 21.19 4.01
CA GLY A 340 1.25 20.91 3.12
C GLY A 340 1.22 19.49 2.59
N SER A 341 0.82 18.52 3.42
CA SER A 341 0.63 17.14 3.01
C SER A 341 -0.46 16.98 1.95
N SER A 342 -1.59 17.68 2.09
CA SER A 342 -2.68 17.62 1.12
C SER A 342 -2.27 18.11 -0.27
N ILE A 343 -1.30 19.04 -0.34
CA ILE A 343 -0.77 19.59 -1.60
C ILE A 343 0.33 18.67 -2.17
N ILE A 344 1.25 18.19 -1.31
CA ILE A 344 2.47 17.51 -1.77
C ILE A 344 2.21 16.02 -2.01
N TYR A 345 1.37 15.39 -1.21
CA TYR A 345 1.16 13.95 -1.25
C TYR A 345 0.69 13.41 -2.61
N PRO A 346 -0.18 14.09 -3.37
CA PRO A 346 -0.55 13.68 -4.73
C PRO A 346 0.63 13.48 -5.68
N TYR A 347 1.75 14.14 -5.40
CA TYR A 347 2.97 14.08 -6.22
C TYR A 347 3.99 13.05 -5.72
N LEU A 348 3.71 12.33 -4.63
CA LEU A 348 4.58 11.28 -4.08
C LEU A 348 4.26 9.88 -4.60
N ALA A 349 3.35 9.77 -5.58
CA ALA A 349 2.86 8.53 -6.18
C ALA A 349 3.99 7.64 -6.76
#